data_feca763f4d0c0c6fa82fe3d7753fa310
#
_entry.id   feca763f4d0c0c6fa82fe3d7753fa310
#
_cell.length_a   1.000
_cell.length_b   1.000
_cell.length_c   1.000
_cell.angle_alpha   90.00
_cell.angle_beta   90.00
_cell.angle_gamma   90.00
#
_symmetry.space_group_name_H-M   'P 1'
#
loop_
_entity.id
_entity.type
_entity.pdbx_description
1 polymer ?
#
loop_
_entity_poly.entity_id
_entity_poly.type
_entity_poly.pdbx_seq_one_letter_code
_entity_poly.pdbx_strand_id
1 'polypeptide(L)'
;VFQDPDDQLFCPTVQEDVAFGPQQLGLGDAEVAARVQKALAQAGLADFGRRATHHLSHGEKRRVCLAGVLACEPAILILDEPTSDLDPRGRREFKALLRQIPATKLIATHDLELVVELCSRAIVLDRGSVVADGPVFELLNDEKLMLEHGLERPHILRHQHPH
;
A
#
# COMPACT_ATOMS: atom_id res chain seq x y z
N VAL A 1 -6.60 2.17 -1.23
CA VAL A 1 -6.05 1.57 -2.47
C VAL A 1 -6.61 0.17 -2.55
N PHE A 2 -7.28 -0.14 -3.65
CA PHE A 2 -7.91 -1.43 -3.88
C PHE A 2 -6.90 -2.52 -4.24
N GLN A 3 -7.31 -3.77 -4.06
CA GLN A 3 -6.48 -4.93 -4.38
C GLN A 3 -6.18 -4.99 -5.89
N ASP A 4 -7.20 -4.83 -6.75
CA ASP A 4 -7.01 -4.73 -8.19
C ASP A 4 -6.89 -3.26 -8.63
N PRO A 5 -5.77 -2.83 -9.23
CA PRO A 5 -5.63 -1.46 -9.71
C PRO A 5 -6.57 -1.12 -10.88
N ASP A 6 -7.05 -2.10 -11.65
CA ASP A 6 -7.99 -1.86 -12.74
C ASP A 6 -9.39 -1.49 -12.23
N ASP A 7 -9.74 -1.82 -10.99
CA ASP A 7 -10.96 -1.36 -10.32
C ASP A 7 -10.89 0.12 -9.89
N GLN A 8 -9.69 0.69 -9.83
CA GLN A 8 -9.46 2.06 -9.35
C GLN A 8 -9.13 3.04 -10.47
N LEU A 9 -8.46 2.59 -11.55
CA LEU A 9 -8.03 3.42 -12.68
C LEU A 9 -9.12 3.48 -13.75
N PHE A 10 -9.62 4.66 -14.06
CA PHE A 10 -10.71 4.85 -15.04
C PHE A 10 -10.51 6.03 -15.99
N CYS A 11 -9.52 6.89 -15.76
CA CYS A 11 -9.21 7.99 -16.66
C CYS A 11 -8.27 7.57 -17.79
N PRO A 12 -8.32 8.27 -18.96
CA PRO A 12 -7.46 7.97 -20.10
C PRO A 12 -5.97 8.12 -19.79
N THR A 13 -5.57 9.13 -19.02
CA THR A 13 -4.17 9.41 -18.69
C THR A 13 -3.92 9.33 -17.19
N VAL A 14 -2.67 9.05 -16.83
CA VAL A 14 -2.19 9.02 -15.44
C VAL A 14 -2.45 10.34 -14.71
N GLN A 15 -2.19 11.46 -15.37
CA GLN A 15 -2.40 12.78 -14.78
C GLN A 15 -3.87 13.05 -14.47
N GLU A 16 -4.79 12.68 -15.37
CA GLU A 16 -6.23 12.85 -15.15
C GLU A 16 -6.72 11.97 -14.01
N ASP A 17 -6.24 10.75 -13.93
CA ASP A 17 -6.61 9.81 -12.86
C ASP A 17 -6.15 10.30 -11.48
N VAL A 18 -4.89 10.74 -11.38
CA VAL A 18 -4.33 11.28 -10.13
C VAL A 18 -4.98 12.62 -9.75
N ALA A 19 -5.42 13.44 -10.74
CA ALA A 19 -6.10 14.72 -10.51
C ALA A 19 -7.54 14.55 -10.00
N PHE A 20 -8.18 13.41 -10.28
CA PHE A 20 -9.60 13.21 -10.00
C PHE A 20 -9.96 13.46 -8.53
N GLY A 21 -9.22 12.87 -7.60
CA GLY A 21 -9.47 13.05 -6.17
C GLY A 21 -9.38 14.52 -5.71
N PRO A 22 -8.27 15.23 -5.95
CA PRO A 22 -8.14 16.66 -5.66
C PRO A 22 -9.22 17.54 -6.29
N GLN A 23 -9.66 17.26 -7.52
CA GLN A 23 -10.75 17.96 -8.18
C GLN A 23 -12.08 17.75 -7.44
N GLN A 24 -12.39 16.52 -7.00
CA GLN A 24 -13.59 16.22 -6.22
C GLN A 24 -13.58 16.89 -4.84
N LEU A 25 -12.41 17.20 -4.31
CA LEU A 25 -12.26 18.01 -3.09
C LEU A 25 -12.51 19.51 -3.33
N GLY A 26 -12.78 19.94 -4.55
CA GLY A 26 -13.05 21.32 -4.91
C GLY A 26 -11.82 22.24 -4.93
N LEU A 27 -10.63 21.68 -5.09
CA LEU A 27 -9.39 22.46 -5.18
C LEU A 27 -9.27 23.19 -6.51
N GLY A 28 -8.65 24.36 -6.52
CA GLY A 28 -8.39 25.11 -7.73
C GLY A 28 -7.33 24.45 -8.62
N ASP A 29 -7.37 24.73 -9.93
CA ASP A 29 -6.52 24.08 -10.94
C ASP A 29 -5.03 24.11 -10.62
N ALA A 30 -4.51 25.23 -10.12
CA ALA A 30 -3.10 25.38 -9.77
C ALA A 30 -2.69 24.44 -8.60
N GLU A 31 -3.57 24.30 -7.60
CA GLU A 31 -3.33 23.40 -6.47
C GLU A 31 -3.45 21.94 -6.89
N VAL A 32 -4.46 21.60 -7.70
CA VAL A 32 -4.59 20.26 -8.30
C VAL A 32 -3.31 19.88 -9.05
N ALA A 33 -2.81 20.76 -9.92
CA ALA A 33 -1.60 20.50 -10.68
C ALA A 33 -0.37 20.28 -9.77
N ALA A 34 -0.22 21.09 -8.72
CA ALA A 34 0.88 20.96 -7.77
C ALA A 34 0.79 19.63 -6.97
N ARG A 35 -0.39 19.24 -6.52
CA ARG A 35 -0.60 17.97 -5.79
C ARG A 35 -0.35 16.75 -6.68
N VAL A 36 -0.81 16.80 -7.93
CA VAL A 36 -0.56 15.74 -8.92
C VAL A 36 0.94 15.55 -9.14
N GLN A 37 1.69 16.61 -9.39
CA GLN A 37 3.14 16.54 -9.59
C GLN A 37 3.85 15.97 -8.36
N LYS A 38 3.50 16.44 -7.16
CA LYS A 38 4.03 15.95 -5.89
C LYS A 38 3.76 14.47 -5.70
N ALA A 39 2.51 14.03 -5.91
CA ALA A 39 2.09 12.65 -5.72
C ALA A 39 2.76 11.69 -6.73
N LEU A 40 2.86 12.10 -8.00
CA LEU A 40 3.58 11.32 -9.01
C LEU A 40 5.07 11.20 -8.68
N ALA A 41 5.70 12.26 -8.22
CA ALA A 41 7.10 12.21 -7.78
C ALA A 41 7.29 11.27 -6.58
N GLN A 42 6.41 11.35 -5.58
CA GLN A 42 6.42 10.45 -4.42
C GLN A 42 6.24 8.98 -4.80
N ALA A 43 5.41 8.69 -5.81
CA ALA A 43 5.20 7.33 -6.32
C ALA A 43 6.29 6.86 -7.30
N GLY A 44 7.33 7.67 -7.58
CA GLY A 44 8.38 7.36 -8.54
C GLY A 44 7.90 7.36 -10.00
N LEU A 45 6.92 8.22 -10.32
CA LEU A 45 6.24 8.31 -11.62
C LEU A 45 6.26 9.74 -12.21
N ALA A 46 7.28 10.55 -11.91
CA ALA A 46 7.31 11.98 -12.28
C ALA A 46 7.03 12.24 -13.77
N ASP A 47 7.53 11.37 -14.65
CA ASP A 47 7.41 11.53 -16.11
C ASP A 47 6.21 10.78 -16.72
N PHE A 48 5.32 10.21 -15.89
CA PHE A 48 4.25 9.33 -16.36
C PHE A 48 2.95 10.08 -16.66
N GLY A 49 2.80 11.34 -16.31
CA GLY A 49 1.54 12.08 -16.37
C GLY A 49 0.78 11.95 -17.67
N ARG A 50 1.45 11.98 -18.81
CA ARG A 50 0.84 11.89 -20.15
C ARG A 50 0.63 10.47 -20.66
N ARG A 51 1.09 9.44 -19.94
CA ARG A 51 0.92 8.05 -20.37
C ARG A 51 -0.53 7.62 -20.21
N ALA A 52 -0.97 6.79 -21.15
CA ALA A 52 -2.28 6.15 -21.06
C ALA A 52 -2.26 5.07 -19.97
N THR A 53 -3.28 5.05 -19.10
CA THR A 53 -3.38 4.13 -17.96
C THR A 53 -3.40 2.67 -18.39
N HIS A 54 -4.02 2.35 -19.53
CA HIS A 54 -4.13 0.98 -20.06
C HIS A 54 -2.83 0.43 -20.67
N HIS A 55 -1.80 1.27 -20.87
CA HIS A 55 -0.46 0.83 -21.35
C HIS A 55 0.53 0.59 -20.21
N LEU A 56 0.12 0.72 -18.97
CA LEU A 56 0.98 0.53 -17.82
C LEU A 56 1.08 -0.95 -17.43
N SER A 57 2.25 -1.36 -16.94
CA SER A 57 2.40 -2.63 -16.24
C SER A 57 1.60 -2.65 -14.94
N HIS A 58 1.29 -3.83 -14.41
CA HIS A 58 0.54 -3.95 -13.16
C HIS A 58 1.19 -3.19 -11.98
N GLY A 59 2.52 -3.27 -11.84
CA GLY A 59 3.25 -2.52 -10.81
C GLY A 59 3.20 -1.00 -11.01
N GLU A 60 3.24 -0.52 -12.27
CA GLU A 60 3.05 0.91 -12.58
C GLU A 60 1.62 1.35 -12.26
N LYS A 61 0.59 0.58 -12.65
CA LYS A 61 -0.81 0.85 -12.32
C LYS A 61 -1.00 0.98 -10.80
N ARG A 62 -0.43 0.06 -10.01
CA ARG A 62 -0.51 0.09 -8.55
C ARG A 62 0.12 1.35 -7.96
N ARG A 63 1.24 1.81 -8.51
CA ARG A 63 1.87 3.09 -8.11
C ARG A 63 1.03 4.30 -8.51
N VAL A 64 0.33 4.26 -9.65
CA VAL A 64 -0.63 5.32 -10.05
C VAL A 64 -1.81 5.37 -9.07
N CYS A 65 -2.40 4.22 -8.70
CA CYS A 65 -3.44 4.15 -7.67
C CYS A 65 -3.00 4.77 -6.34
N LEU A 66 -1.76 4.47 -5.92
CA LEU A 66 -1.19 5.08 -4.72
C LEU A 66 -1.05 6.60 -4.88
N ALA A 67 -0.52 7.08 -6.03
CA ALA A 67 -0.39 8.51 -6.31
C ALA A 67 -1.75 9.24 -6.29
N GLY A 68 -2.81 8.64 -6.85
CA GLY A 68 -4.15 9.22 -6.82
C GLY A 68 -4.67 9.44 -5.39
N VAL A 69 -4.41 8.49 -4.50
CA VAL A 69 -4.76 8.66 -3.08
C VAL A 69 -3.87 9.68 -2.38
N LEU A 70 -2.56 9.67 -2.65
CA LEU A 70 -1.59 10.62 -2.05
C LEU A 70 -1.85 12.07 -2.47
N ALA A 71 -2.36 12.29 -3.69
CA ALA A 71 -2.75 13.63 -4.16
C ALA A 71 -3.86 14.28 -3.31
N CYS A 72 -4.66 13.47 -2.62
CA CYS A 72 -5.65 13.94 -1.65
C CYS A 72 -5.06 14.30 -0.28
N GLU A 73 -3.77 14.06 -0.04
CA GLU A 73 -3.05 14.29 1.23
C GLU A 73 -3.77 13.66 2.44
N PRO A 74 -4.05 12.34 2.42
CA PRO A 74 -4.82 11.69 3.47
C PRO A 74 -4.01 11.59 4.77
N ALA A 75 -4.66 11.77 5.92
CA ALA A 75 -4.09 11.48 7.23
C ALA A 75 -3.97 9.96 7.49
N ILE A 76 -4.87 9.17 6.91
CA ILE A 76 -4.93 7.72 7.03
C ILE A 76 -4.97 7.10 5.63
N LEU A 77 -4.06 6.16 5.37
CA LEU A 77 -3.96 5.41 4.12
C LEU A 77 -4.43 3.97 4.36
N ILE A 78 -5.53 3.59 3.72
CA ILE A 78 -6.06 2.23 3.77
C ILE A 78 -5.58 1.47 2.54
N LEU A 79 -4.95 0.32 2.75
CA LEU A 79 -4.34 -0.52 1.72
C LEU A 79 -4.90 -1.93 1.85
N ASP A 80 -5.44 -2.46 0.75
CA ASP A 80 -5.91 -3.82 0.66
C ASP A 80 -4.98 -4.62 -0.26
N GLU A 81 -4.36 -5.67 0.30
CA GLU A 81 -3.36 -6.52 -0.38
C GLU A 81 -2.34 -5.75 -1.25
N PRO A 82 -1.63 -4.75 -0.69
CA PRO A 82 -0.87 -3.79 -1.49
C PRO A 82 0.31 -4.38 -2.26
N THR A 83 0.77 -5.58 -1.92
CA THR A 83 1.91 -6.24 -2.55
C THR A 83 1.53 -7.49 -3.35
N SER A 84 0.24 -7.84 -3.41
CA SER A 84 -0.23 -8.96 -4.24
C SER A 84 0.10 -8.73 -5.72
N ASP A 85 0.36 -9.81 -6.46
CA ASP A 85 0.63 -9.81 -7.90
C ASP A 85 1.81 -8.95 -8.36
N LEU A 86 2.63 -8.45 -7.43
CA LEU A 86 3.89 -7.80 -7.75
C LEU A 86 5.03 -8.83 -7.84
N ASP A 87 5.87 -8.67 -8.84
CA ASP A 87 7.12 -9.41 -8.91
C ASP A 87 8.05 -9.05 -7.72
N PRO A 88 9.09 -9.82 -7.42
CA PRO A 88 9.94 -9.56 -6.25
C PRO A 88 10.60 -8.18 -6.25
N ARG A 89 10.89 -7.62 -7.42
CA ARG A 89 11.48 -6.28 -7.55
C ARG A 89 10.42 -5.21 -7.26
N GLY A 90 9.26 -5.29 -7.91
CA GLY A 90 8.14 -4.38 -7.71
C GLY A 90 7.66 -4.37 -6.26
N ARG A 91 7.60 -5.55 -5.62
CA ARG A 91 7.28 -5.67 -4.19
C ARG A 91 8.26 -4.90 -3.30
N ARG A 92 9.57 -5.04 -3.52
CA ARG A 92 10.59 -4.29 -2.75
C ARG A 92 10.47 -2.78 -2.96
N GLU A 93 10.32 -2.35 -4.22
CA GLU A 93 10.16 -0.93 -4.58
C GLU A 93 8.90 -0.34 -3.94
N PHE A 94 7.77 -1.06 -4.00
CA PHE A 94 6.51 -0.61 -3.42
C PHE A 94 6.55 -0.53 -1.89
N LYS A 95 7.17 -1.51 -1.21
CA LYS A 95 7.42 -1.45 0.24
C LYS A 95 8.28 -0.25 0.62
N ALA A 96 9.32 0.05 -0.16
CA ALA A 96 10.18 1.21 0.07
C ALA A 96 9.41 2.54 -0.07
N LEU A 97 8.49 2.65 -1.05
CA LEU A 97 7.59 3.79 -1.18
C LEU A 97 6.68 3.93 0.05
N LEU A 98 6.03 2.85 0.48
CA LEU A 98 5.13 2.88 1.64
C LEU A 98 5.84 3.33 2.92
N ARG A 99 7.13 2.97 3.12
CA ARG A 99 7.93 3.43 4.27
C ARG A 99 8.10 4.95 4.32
N GLN A 100 8.22 5.59 3.16
CA GLN A 100 8.48 7.03 3.06
C GLN A 100 7.23 7.89 3.27
N ILE A 101 6.03 7.31 3.17
CA ILE A 101 4.77 8.03 3.34
C ILE A 101 4.51 8.25 4.85
N PRO A 102 4.38 9.51 5.32
CA PRO A 102 4.22 9.80 6.74
C PRO A 102 2.80 9.54 7.29
N ALA A 103 1.81 9.25 6.42
CA ALA A 103 0.43 8.98 6.84
C ALA A 103 0.33 7.70 7.70
N THR A 104 -0.63 7.66 8.61
CA THR A 104 -1.01 6.44 9.31
C THR A 104 -1.49 5.39 8.30
N LYS A 105 -1.00 4.16 8.40
CA LYS A 105 -1.35 3.09 7.46
C LYS A 105 -2.18 2.02 8.15
N LEU A 106 -3.30 1.67 7.53
CA LEU A 106 -4.08 0.47 7.84
C LEU A 106 -3.93 -0.49 6.66
N ILE A 107 -3.31 -1.63 6.89
CA ILE A 107 -2.98 -2.60 5.84
C ILE A 107 -3.73 -3.90 6.13
N ALA A 108 -4.62 -4.29 5.22
CA ALA A 108 -5.20 -5.62 5.20
C ALA A 108 -4.34 -6.49 4.28
N THR A 109 -3.78 -7.59 4.80
CA THR A 109 -2.91 -8.46 4.02
C THR A 109 -2.67 -9.82 4.69
N HIS A 110 -2.34 -10.81 3.87
CA HIS A 110 -1.80 -12.10 4.30
C HIS A 110 -0.26 -12.16 4.19
N ASP A 111 0.39 -11.11 3.66
CA ASP A 111 1.86 -11.00 3.57
C ASP A 111 2.44 -10.60 4.93
N LEU A 112 2.73 -11.60 5.78
CA LEU A 112 3.24 -11.38 7.13
C LEU A 112 4.65 -10.76 7.14
N GLU A 113 5.44 -10.90 6.08
CA GLU A 113 6.73 -10.21 5.96
C GLU A 113 6.53 -8.71 5.76
N LEU A 114 5.52 -8.31 4.96
CA LEU A 114 5.11 -6.91 4.84
C LEU A 114 4.69 -6.34 6.21
N VAL A 115 3.90 -7.11 6.98
CA VAL A 115 3.46 -6.72 8.33
C VAL A 115 4.65 -6.46 9.24
N VAL A 116 5.61 -7.39 9.30
CA VAL A 116 6.83 -7.24 10.12
C VAL A 116 7.65 -6.01 9.70
N GLU A 117 7.71 -5.73 8.41
CA GLU A 117 8.53 -4.65 7.87
C GLU A 117 7.93 -3.24 8.03
N LEU A 118 6.60 -3.11 8.01
CA LEU A 118 5.91 -1.81 7.93
C LEU A 118 5.00 -1.49 9.11
N CYS A 119 4.60 -2.49 9.90
CA CYS A 119 3.62 -2.32 10.96
C CYS A 119 4.25 -2.48 12.34
N SER A 120 3.78 -1.71 13.32
CA SER A 120 4.15 -1.86 14.73
C SER A 120 3.11 -2.68 15.52
N ARG A 121 1.86 -2.68 15.06
CA ARG A 121 0.70 -3.38 15.67
C ARG A 121 0.01 -4.20 14.60
N ALA A 122 -0.48 -5.38 14.98
CA ALA A 122 -1.28 -6.23 14.13
C ALA A 122 -2.57 -6.65 14.85
N ILE A 123 -3.61 -6.86 14.06
CA ILE A 123 -4.88 -7.45 14.46
C ILE A 123 -5.06 -8.70 13.62
N VAL A 124 -5.19 -9.85 14.27
CA VAL A 124 -5.43 -11.13 13.58
C VAL A 124 -6.94 -11.37 13.52
N LEU A 125 -7.42 -11.61 12.30
CA LEU A 125 -8.81 -11.93 12.02
C LEU A 125 -8.93 -13.40 11.61
N ASP A 126 -9.82 -14.14 12.23
CA ASP A 126 -10.18 -15.49 11.83
C ASP A 126 -11.70 -15.66 11.91
N ARG A 127 -12.30 -16.23 10.87
CA ARG A 127 -13.73 -16.51 10.75
C ARG A 127 -14.63 -15.33 11.13
N GLY A 128 -14.23 -14.12 10.72
CA GLY A 128 -15.00 -12.89 10.96
C GLY A 128 -14.86 -12.31 12.37
N SER A 129 -13.95 -12.84 13.19
CA SER A 129 -13.72 -12.38 14.57
C SER A 129 -12.26 -11.94 14.76
N VAL A 130 -12.06 -10.96 15.66
CA VAL A 130 -10.72 -10.61 16.14
C VAL A 130 -10.28 -11.66 17.13
N VAL A 131 -9.18 -12.36 16.83
CA VAL A 131 -8.63 -13.43 17.69
C VAL A 131 -7.37 -12.98 18.43
N ALA A 132 -6.66 -11.98 17.91
CA ALA A 132 -5.54 -11.36 18.61
C ALA A 132 -5.36 -9.91 18.17
N ASP A 133 -4.81 -9.08 19.06
CA ASP A 133 -4.51 -7.66 18.84
C ASP A 133 -3.32 -7.26 19.73
N GLY A 134 -2.25 -6.76 19.12
CA GLY A 134 -1.06 -6.36 19.87
C GLY A 134 0.15 -6.02 19.00
N PRO A 135 1.33 -5.88 19.62
CA PRO A 135 2.59 -5.64 18.91
C PRO A 135 2.92 -6.75 17.92
N VAL A 136 3.34 -6.40 16.71
CA VAL A 136 3.62 -7.34 15.62
C VAL A 136 4.58 -8.44 16.04
N PHE A 137 5.69 -8.08 16.71
CA PHE A 137 6.70 -9.06 17.11
C PHE A 137 6.22 -10.07 18.15
N GLU A 138 5.35 -9.65 19.07
CA GLU A 138 4.78 -10.54 20.10
C GLU A 138 3.82 -11.53 19.45
N LEU A 139 2.87 -11.03 18.64
CA LEU A 139 1.86 -11.86 17.99
C LEU A 139 2.48 -12.85 16.98
N LEU A 140 3.36 -12.38 16.10
CA LEU A 140 3.93 -13.23 15.05
C LEU A 140 5.04 -14.19 15.53
N ASN A 141 5.50 -14.04 16.77
CA ASN A 141 6.37 -15.02 17.44
C ASN A 141 5.60 -16.07 18.26
N ASP A 142 4.30 -15.88 18.52
CA ASP A 142 3.47 -16.90 19.15
C ASP A 142 3.09 -17.99 18.12
N GLU A 143 3.93 -19.00 18.01
CA GLU A 143 3.78 -20.09 17.05
C GLU A 143 2.47 -20.85 17.26
N LYS A 144 2.02 -20.99 18.51
CA LYS A 144 0.75 -21.66 18.83
C LYS A 144 -0.43 -20.87 18.30
N LEU A 145 -0.49 -19.58 18.57
CA LEU A 145 -1.50 -18.66 18.04
C LEU A 145 -1.52 -18.71 16.51
N MET A 146 -0.36 -18.61 15.87
CA MET A 146 -0.26 -18.61 14.41
C MET A 146 -0.82 -19.89 13.79
N LEU A 147 -0.41 -21.07 14.29
CA LEU A 147 -0.87 -22.36 13.78
C LEU A 147 -2.35 -22.59 14.03
N GLU A 148 -2.86 -22.20 15.20
CA GLU A 148 -4.29 -22.33 15.56
C GLU A 148 -5.20 -21.56 14.59
N HIS A 149 -4.72 -20.43 14.05
CA HIS A 149 -5.47 -19.60 13.13
C HIS A 149 -5.01 -19.71 11.66
N GLY A 150 -4.30 -20.80 11.31
CA GLY A 150 -3.92 -21.11 9.93
C GLY A 150 -2.86 -20.18 9.35
N LEU A 151 -2.07 -19.55 10.20
CA LEU A 151 -0.96 -18.69 9.82
C LEU A 151 0.38 -19.40 10.10
N GLU A 152 1.44 -18.99 9.39
CA GLU A 152 2.80 -19.48 9.61
C GLU A 152 3.70 -18.33 10.08
N ARG A 153 4.65 -18.66 10.97
CA ARG A 153 5.65 -17.68 11.41
C ARG A 153 6.47 -17.17 10.24
N PRO A 154 6.58 -15.83 10.02
CA PRO A 154 7.34 -15.24 8.92
C PRO A 154 8.82 -15.67 8.93
N HIS A 155 9.40 -15.89 7.76
CA HIS A 155 10.81 -16.29 7.63
C HIS A 155 11.76 -15.28 8.24
N ILE A 156 11.47 -13.98 8.12
CA ILE A 156 12.29 -12.89 8.67
C ILE A 156 12.44 -12.98 10.20
N LEU A 157 11.48 -13.60 10.91
CA LEU A 157 11.53 -13.80 12.35
C LEU A 157 12.23 -15.12 12.76
N ARG A 158 12.41 -16.08 11.83
CA ARG A 158 13.06 -17.36 12.09
C ARG A 158 14.57 -17.23 12.26
N HIS A 159 15.19 -16.16 11.74
CA HIS A 159 16.64 -15.94 11.72
C HIS A 159 17.14 -14.93 12.75
N GLN A 160 16.29 -14.42 13.62
CA GLN A 160 16.73 -13.63 14.77
C GLN A 160 17.08 -14.57 15.92
N HIS A 161 18.29 -15.18 15.88
CA HIS A 161 18.89 -15.72 17.08
C HIS A 161 19.31 -14.55 17.96
N PRO A 162 18.96 -14.54 19.26
CA PRO A 162 19.52 -13.57 20.20
C PRO A 162 21.02 -13.81 20.31
N HIS A 163 21.81 -12.78 20.05
CA HIS A 163 23.24 -12.72 20.40
C HIS A 163 23.37 -12.36 21.89
#